data_a2d44774a0e32c1e86dba1844a501dc0
#
_entry.id   a2d44774a0e32c1e86dba1844a501dc0
#
_cell.length_a   1.000
_cell.length_b   1.000
_cell.length_c   1.000
_cell.angle_alpha   90.00
_cell.angle_beta   90.00
_cell.angle_gamma   90.00
#
_symmetry.space_group_name_H-M   'P 1'
#
loop_
_entity.id
_entity.type
_entity.pdbx_description
1 polymer ?
#
loop_
_entity_poly.entity_id
_entity_poly.type
_entity_poly.pdbx_seq_one_letter_code
_entity_poly.pdbx_strand_id
1 'polypeptide(L)'
;MDEQLLADNIAKLLQRVRRGAQKSQYRNSDILVVAVSKTRPARDIRAAHACGLNHFGESYLQEALQKITALQDLPLFWHFIGPIQSNKTGPIAEHFDWVHSIDREKIARRLSEQRPPHLPPLQVCIQVNISKEDSK
;
A
#
# COMPACT_ATOMS: atom_id res chain seq x y z
N MET A 1 17.40 1.57 8.94
CA MET A 1 16.91 2.55 9.93
C MET A 1 16.96 1.92 11.30
N ASP A 2 17.32 2.70 12.31
CA ASP A 2 17.29 2.27 13.69
C ASP A 2 15.86 1.94 14.12
N GLU A 3 15.64 0.77 14.69
CA GLU A 3 14.31 0.32 15.09
C GLU A 3 13.67 1.24 16.13
N GLN A 4 14.45 1.76 17.08
CA GLN A 4 13.92 2.65 18.09
C GLN A 4 13.47 3.99 17.47
N LEU A 5 14.25 4.53 16.55
CA LEU A 5 13.87 5.74 15.82
C LEU A 5 12.60 5.52 15.01
N LEU A 6 12.51 4.38 14.33
CA LEU A 6 11.33 4.01 13.57
C LEU A 6 10.10 3.91 14.48
N ALA A 7 10.24 3.23 15.62
CA ALA A 7 9.14 3.08 16.58
C ALA A 7 8.67 4.45 17.11
N ASP A 8 9.61 5.33 17.43
CA ASP A 8 9.28 6.68 17.93
C ASP A 8 8.54 7.49 16.87
N ASN A 9 8.98 7.41 15.62
CA ASN A 9 8.36 8.13 14.52
C ASN A 9 6.93 7.61 14.26
N ILE A 10 6.73 6.30 14.32
CA ILE A 10 5.40 5.70 14.14
C ILE A 10 4.47 6.12 15.28
N ALA A 11 4.94 6.10 16.53
CA ALA A 11 4.14 6.52 17.67
C ALA A 11 3.68 7.96 17.53
N LYS A 12 4.58 8.86 17.10
CA LYS A 12 4.24 10.26 16.87
C LYS A 12 3.21 10.41 15.75
N LEU A 13 3.38 9.67 14.66
CA LEU A 13 2.45 9.71 13.54
C LEU A 13 1.06 9.27 13.98
N LEU A 14 0.96 8.13 14.65
CA LEU A 14 -0.32 7.59 15.08
C LEU A 14 -1.02 8.51 16.07
N GLN A 15 -0.26 9.20 16.93
CA GLN A 15 -0.83 10.19 17.85
C GLN A 15 -1.41 11.38 17.08
N ARG A 16 -0.72 11.85 16.03
CA ARG A 16 -1.21 12.93 15.18
C ARG A 16 -2.48 12.52 14.43
N VAL A 17 -2.55 11.28 13.96
CA VAL A 17 -3.74 10.76 13.29
C VAL A 17 -4.92 10.75 14.26
N ARG A 18 -4.72 10.27 15.50
CA ARG A 18 -5.78 10.26 16.51
C ARG A 18 -6.27 11.67 16.82
N ARG A 19 -5.36 12.63 16.98
CA ARG A 19 -5.72 14.03 17.22
C ARG A 19 -6.54 14.62 16.07
N GLY A 20 -6.14 14.32 14.83
CA GLY A 20 -6.88 14.76 13.66
C GLY A 20 -8.27 14.17 13.60
N ALA A 21 -8.41 12.87 13.93
CA ALA A 21 -9.70 12.20 13.95
C ALA A 21 -10.63 12.83 15.01
N GLN A 22 -10.10 13.16 16.18
CA GLN A 22 -10.88 13.79 17.25
C GLN A 22 -11.44 15.17 16.84
N LYS A 23 -10.75 15.87 15.97
CA LYS A 23 -11.15 17.20 15.48
C LYS A 23 -12.04 17.13 14.25
N SER A 24 -12.33 15.95 13.75
CA SER A 24 -13.08 15.74 12.50
C SER A 24 -14.37 15.01 12.81
N GLN A 25 -15.19 14.83 11.78
CA GLN A 25 -16.39 14.01 11.84
C GLN A 25 -16.10 12.52 11.79
N TYR A 26 -14.84 12.13 11.52
CA TYR A 26 -14.46 10.72 11.38
C TYR A 26 -13.92 10.18 12.69
N ARG A 27 -14.18 8.89 12.92
CA ARG A 27 -13.56 8.17 14.03
C ARG A 27 -12.14 7.76 13.65
N ASN A 28 -11.29 7.54 14.62
CA ASN A 28 -9.93 7.06 14.37
C ASN A 28 -9.94 5.75 13.56
N SER A 29 -10.91 4.88 13.82
CA SER A 29 -11.06 3.60 13.11
C SER A 29 -11.46 3.74 11.64
N ASP A 30 -11.92 4.93 11.21
CA ASP A 30 -12.27 5.18 9.82
C ASP A 30 -11.06 5.59 8.99
N ILE A 31 -9.90 5.81 9.62
CA ILE A 31 -8.69 6.28 8.95
C ILE A 31 -7.73 5.12 8.78
N LEU A 32 -7.38 4.84 7.53
CA LEU A 32 -6.41 3.80 7.19
C LEU A 32 -5.06 4.45 6.89
N VAL A 33 -4.05 4.07 7.67
CA VAL A 33 -2.69 4.55 7.43
C VAL A 33 -1.97 3.54 6.54
N VAL A 34 -1.48 3.99 5.39
CA VAL A 34 -0.65 3.17 4.50
C VAL A 34 0.78 3.67 4.63
N ALA A 35 1.66 2.82 5.16
CA ALA A 35 3.07 3.16 5.28
C ALA A 35 3.79 2.89 3.97
N VAL A 36 4.38 3.91 3.37
CA VAL A 36 5.14 3.75 2.14
C VAL A 36 6.48 3.12 2.47
N SER A 37 6.73 1.93 1.97
CA SER A 37 7.91 1.11 2.29
C SER A 37 8.85 0.90 1.11
N LYS A 38 8.60 1.55 -0.02
CA LYS A 38 9.49 1.43 -1.17
C LYS A 38 10.91 1.83 -0.79
N THR A 39 11.88 1.12 -1.33
CA THR A 39 13.32 1.28 -1.09
C THR A 39 13.77 0.94 0.34
N ARG A 40 12.88 0.44 1.19
CA ARG A 40 13.22 0.01 2.54
C ARG A 40 13.30 -1.52 2.63
N PRO A 41 14.19 -2.06 3.44
CA PRO A 41 14.31 -3.52 3.56
C PRO A 41 13.13 -4.14 4.30
N ALA A 42 12.93 -5.44 4.12
CA ALA A 42 11.85 -6.17 4.78
C ALA A 42 11.91 -6.06 6.30
N ARG A 43 13.13 -5.97 6.88
CA ARG A 43 13.26 -5.84 8.34
C ARG A 43 12.61 -4.56 8.87
N ASP A 44 12.63 -3.48 8.09
CA ASP A 44 11.96 -2.23 8.50
C ASP A 44 10.44 -2.40 8.51
N ILE A 45 9.90 -3.14 7.54
CA ILE A 45 8.47 -3.44 7.50
C ILE A 45 8.08 -4.30 8.70
N ARG A 46 8.88 -5.31 9.03
CA ARG A 46 8.65 -6.17 10.19
C ARG A 46 8.64 -5.36 11.48
N ALA A 47 9.60 -4.42 11.62
CA ALA A 47 9.65 -3.54 12.79
C ALA A 47 8.44 -2.62 12.85
N ALA A 48 8.01 -2.06 11.71
CA ALA A 48 6.84 -1.20 11.64
C ALA A 48 5.56 -1.98 11.99
N HIS A 49 5.45 -3.22 11.52
CA HIS A 49 4.32 -4.07 11.88
C HIS A 49 4.25 -4.30 13.40
N ALA A 50 5.39 -4.52 14.03
CA ALA A 50 5.44 -4.68 15.49
C ALA A 50 4.94 -3.43 16.23
N CYS A 51 4.96 -2.26 15.58
CA CYS A 51 4.44 -1.01 16.13
C CYS A 51 2.97 -0.77 15.77
N GLY A 52 2.30 -1.73 15.13
CA GLY A 52 0.88 -1.68 14.85
C GLY A 52 0.48 -1.30 13.43
N LEU A 53 1.43 -1.17 12.49
CA LEU A 53 1.11 -0.88 11.11
C LEU A 53 0.95 -2.17 10.31
N ASN A 54 -0.15 -2.28 9.56
CA ASN A 54 -0.48 -3.49 8.81
C ASN A 54 -0.58 -3.26 7.31
N HIS A 55 -0.63 -2.00 6.85
CA HIS A 55 -0.80 -1.65 5.45
C HIS A 55 0.45 -0.98 4.94
N PHE A 56 0.99 -1.50 3.83
CA PHE A 56 2.26 -1.01 3.28
C PHE A 56 2.12 -0.72 1.79
N GLY A 57 2.71 0.38 1.33
CA GLY A 57 2.66 0.83 -0.05
C GLY A 57 3.98 0.64 -0.77
N GLU A 58 3.94 0.00 -1.95
CA GLU A 58 5.10 -0.27 -2.78
C GLU A 58 4.88 0.27 -4.19
N SER A 59 5.97 0.70 -4.82
CA SER A 59 5.92 1.27 -6.17
C SER A 59 6.73 0.48 -7.20
N TYR A 60 7.59 -0.41 -6.75
CA TYR A 60 8.49 -1.18 -7.63
C TYR A 60 8.17 -2.66 -7.50
N LEU A 61 7.62 -3.24 -8.56
CA LEU A 61 7.03 -4.57 -8.51
C LEU A 61 8.03 -5.65 -8.06
N GLN A 62 9.23 -5.69 -8.65
CA GLN A 62 10.21 -6.72 -8.30
C GLN A 62 10.63 -6.62 -6.84
N GLU A 63 10.90 -5.42 -6.38
CA GLU A 63 11.24 -5.16 -4.98
C GLU A 63 10.10 -5.61 -4.06
N ALA A 64 8.87 -5.26 -4.43
CA ALA A 64 7.69 -5.60 -3.63
C ALA A 64 7.47 -7.11 -3.53
N LEU A 65 7.62 -7.82 -4.64
CA LEU A 65 7.42 -9.28 -4.65
C LEU A 65 8.42 -10.00 -3.72
N GLN A 66 9.65 -9.52 -3.66
CA GLN A 66 10.65 -10.07 -2.74
C GLN A 66 10.26 -9.85 -1.29
N LYS A 67 9.74 -8.67 -0.96
CA LYS A 67 9.27 -8.36 0.39
C LYS A 67 8.04 -9.16 0.76
N ILE A 68 7.07 -9.28 -0.14
CA ILE A 68 5.86 -10.06 0.08
C ILE A 68 6.25 -11.51 0.41
N THR A 69 7.18 -12.09 -0.35
CA THR A 69 7.67 -13.45 -0.10
C THR A 69 8.36 -13.55 1.26
N ALA A 70 9.23 -12.59 1.59
CA ALA A 70 10.00 -12.62 2.82
C ALA A 70 9.14 -12.40 4.08
N LEU A 71 7.94 -11.80 3.92
CA LEU A 71 7.08 -11.42 5.03
C LEU A 71 5.76 -12.20 5.05
N GLN A 72 5.73 -13.39 4.43
CA GLN A 72 4.52 -14.22 4.36
C GLN A 72 3.99 -14.63 5.73
N ASP A 73 4.83 -14.63 6.74
CA ASP A 73 4.46 -14.98 8.12
C ASP A 73 3.66 -13.89 8.83
N LEU A 74 3.54 -12.70 8.24
CA LEU A 74 2.85 -11.58 8.84
C LEU A 74 1.52 -11.28 8.11
N PRO A 75 0.46 -10.91 8.82
CA PRO A 75 -0.84 -10.58 8.21
C PRO A 75 -0.83 -9.15 7.68
N LEU A 76 -0.12 -8.90 6.59
CA LEU A 76 0.04 -7.59 6.00
C LEU A 76 -0.91 -7.40 4.82
N PHE A 77 -1.28 -6.14 4.57
CA PHE A 77 -2.04 -5.74 3.39
C PHE A 77 -1.14 -4.89 2.49
N TRP A 78 -1.04 -5.30 1.23
CA TRP A 78 -0.11 -4.69 0.28
C TRP A 78 -0.84 -3.79 -0.69
N HIS A 79 -0.37 -2.56 -0.81
CA HIS A 79 -0.91 -1.55 -1.72
C HIS A 79 0.11 -1.26 -2.81
N PHE A 80 -0.32 -1.40 -4.07
CA PHE A 80 0.53 -0.97 -5.18
C PHE A 80 0.19 0.49 -5.48
N ILE A 81 1.15 1.37 -5.27
CA ILE A 81 0.93 2.82 -5.38
C ILE A 81 1.72 3.46 -6.52
N GLY A 82 2.50 2.66 -7.26
CA GLY A 82 3.28 3.15 -8.39
C GLY A 82 2.52 3.07 -9.72
N PRO A 83 3.08 3.64 -10.79
CA PRO A 83 2.48 3.53 -12.11
C PRO A 83 2.46 2.08 -12.58
N ILE A 84 1.41 1.72 -13.33
CA ILE A 84 1.18 0.33 -13.75
C ILE A 84 1.40 0.20 -15.25
N GLN A 85 2.38 -0.63 -15.61
CA GLN A 85 2.57 -1.05 -17.00
C GLN A 85 1.63 -2.21 -17.28
N SER A 86 1.04 -2.23 -18.50
CA SER A 86 0.04 -3.24 -18.86
C SER A 86 0.58 -4.68 -18.81
N ASN A 87 1.88 -4.87 -19.03
CA ASN A 87 2.50 -6.19 -18.95
C ASN A 87 2.85 -6.63 -17.52
N LYS A 88 2.52 -5.82 -16.52
CA LYS A 88 2.78 -6.12 -15.11
C LYS A 88 1.51 -6.38 -14.30
N THR A 89 0.35 -6.30 -14.94
CA THR A 89 -0.94 -6.43 -14.23
C THR A 89 -1.16 -7.80 -13.61
N GLY A 90 -0.66 -8.87 -14.23
CA GLY A 90 -0.81 -10.23 -13.71
C GLY A 90 -0.27 -10.39 -12.29
N PRO A 91 1.05 -10.17 -12.08
CA PRO A 91 1.63 -10.26 -10.74
C PRO A 91 1.01 -9.30 -9.73
N ILE A 92 0.62 -8.10 -10.18
CA ILE A 92 -0.05 -7.14 -9.29
C ILE A 92 -1.39 -7.70 -8.84
N ALA A 93 -2.20 -8.22 -9.77
CA ALA A 93 -3.50 -8.81 -9.43
C ALA A 93 -3.38 -10.02 -8.50
N GLU A 94 -2.29 -10.77 -8.60
CA GLU A 94 -2.08 -11.97 -7.79
C GLU A 94 -1.61 -11.68 -6.37
N HIS A 95 -0.84 -10.60 -6.15
CA HIS A 95 -0.08 -10.42 -4.92
C HIS A 95 -0.45 -9.20 -4.10
N PHE A 96 -1.25 -8.27 -4.63
CA PHE A 96 -1.61 -7.05 -3.93
C PHE A 96 -3.08 -7.07 -3.50
N ASP A 97 -3.36 -6.35 -2.43
CA ASP A 97 -4.72 -6.21 -1.90
C ASP A 97 -5.39 -4.93 -2.38
N TRP A 98 -4.59 -3.91 -2.68
CA TRP A 98 -5.04 -2.60 -3.12
C TRP A 98 -4.19 -2.10 -4.27
N VAL A 99 -4.80 -1.36 -5.19
CA VAL A 99 -4.11 -0.65 -6.27
C VAL A 99 -4.63 0.77 -6.31
N HIS A 100 -3.72 1.75 -6.23
CA HIS A 100 -4.09 3.17 -6.13
C HIS A 100 -3.98 3.96 -7.43
N SER A 101 -3.41 3.38 -8.48
CA SER A 101 -2.93 4.13 -9.64
C SER A 101 -3.59 3.70 -10.95
N ILE A 102 -4.86 3.32 -10.89
CA ILE A 102 -5.60 2.97 -12.11
C ILE A 102 -6.02 4.27 -12.81
N ASP A 103 -5.40 4.53 -13.95
CA ASP A 103 -5.65 5.74 -14.74
C ASP A 103 -6.20 5.44 -16.14
N ARG A 104 -6.38 4.18 -16.51
CA ARG A 104 -6.85 3.75 -17.83
C ARG A 104 -7.75 2.52 -17.70
N GLU A 105 -8.76 2.46 -18.56
CA GLU A 105 -9.67 1.32 -18.62
C GLU A 105 -8.94 0.01 -18.86
N LYS A 106 -7.94 0.01 -19.75
CA LYS A 106 -7.17 -1.20 -20.08
C LYS A 106 -6.58 -1.85 -18.82
N ILE A 107 -6.01 -1.03 -17.93
CA ILE A 107 -5.41 -1.52 -16.67
C ILE A 107 -6.49 -2.11 -15.77
N ALA A 108 -7.62 -1.41 -15.61
CA ALA A 108 -8.71 -1.90 -14.78
C ALA A 108 -9.22 -3.26 -15.27
N ARG A 109 -9.43 -3.40 -16.58
CA ARG A 109 -9.91 -4.64 -17.17
C ARG A 109 -8.93 -5.78 -16.97
N ARG A 110 -7.63 -5.53 -17.24
CA ARG A 110 -6.61 -6.57 -17.09
C ARG A 110 -6.50 -7.05 -15.65
N LEU A 111 -6.52 -6.13 -14.69
CA LEU A 111 -6.48 -6.49 -13.26
C LEU A 111 -7.71 -7.34 -12.88
N SER A 112 -8.89 -6.95 -13.37
CA SER A 112 -10.12 -7.68 -13.10
C SER A 112 -10.07 -9.10 -13.67
N GLU A 113 -9.61 -9.25 -14.91
CA GLU A 113 -9.52 -10.54 -15.56
C GLU A 113 -8.46 -11.45 -14.95
N GLN A 114 -7.37 -10.87 -14.47
CA GLN A 114 -6.21 -11.62 -13.95
C GLN A 114 -6.26 -11.87 -12.44
N ARG A 115 -7.20 -11.25 -11.73
CA ARG A 115 -7.34 -11.49 -10.30
C ARG A 115 -7.79 -12.91 -10.05
N PRO A 116 -7.02 -13.72 -9.30
CA PRO A 116 -7.43 -15.11 -9.01
C PRO A 116 -8.79 -15.16 -8.30
N PRO A 117 -9.69 -16.05 -8.73
CA PRO A 117 -11.05 -16.08 -8.18
C PRO A 117 -11.15 -16.50 -6.72
N HIS A 118 -10.11 -17.15 -6.18
CA HIS A 118 -10.09 -17.56 -4.76
C HIS A 118 -9.68 -16.42 -3.83
N LEU A 119 -9.17 -15.30 -4.37
CA LEU A 119 -8.79 -14.15 -3.56
C LEU A 119 -9.97 -13.20 -3.37
N PRO A 120 -9.99 -12.40 -2.29
CA PRO A 120 -10.97 -11.33 -2.14
C PRO A 120 -10.89 -10.34 -3.31
N PRO A 121 -11.97 -9.60 -3.60
CA PRO A 121 -11.90 -8.58 -4.65
C PRO A 121 -10.77 -7.61 -4.41
N LEU A 122 -10.04 -7.26 -5.48
CA LEU A 122 -8.98 -6.28 -5.43
C LEU A 122 -9.60 -4.90 -5.14
N GLN A 123 -9.11 -4.24 -4.11
CA GLN A 123 -9.55 -2.89 -3.77
C GLN A 123 -8.81 -1.91 -4.69
N VAL A 124 -9.55 -0.97 -5.29
CA VAL A 124 -8.94 -0.09 -6.29
C VAL A 124 -9.32 1.37 -6.05
N CYS A 125 -8.38 2.26 -6.41
CA CYS A 125 -8.61 3.69 -6.49
C CYS A 125 -8.34 4.12 -7.92
N ILE A 126 -9.21 4.97 -8.45
CA ILE A 126 -9.03 5.54 -9.78
C ILE A 126 -8.21 6.82 -9.63
N GLN A 127 -7.08 6.87 -10.34
CA GLN A 127 -6.21 8.04 -10.33
C GLN A 127 -6.71 9.05 -11.36
N VAL A 128 -6.87 10.29 -10.90
CA VAL A 128 -7.30 11.41 -11.77
C VAL A 128 -6.26 12.51 -11.69
N ASN A 129 -5.75 12.95 -12.83
CA ASN A 129 -4.80 14.06 -12.90
C ASN A 129 -5.57 15.37 -13.11
N ILE A 130 -6.04 15.96 -12.03
CA ILE A 130 -6.89 17.17 -12.07
C ILE A 130 -6.09 18.39 -12.55
N SER A 131 -4.85 18.53 -12.10
CA SER A 131 -3.99 19.68 -12.47
C SER A 131 -3.25 19.50 -13.78
N LYS A 132 -3.37 18.35 -14.42
CA LYS A 132 -2.71 18.02 -15.70
C LYS A 132 -1.20 18.20 -15.64
N GLU A 133 -0.57 17.81 -14.51
CA GLU A 133 0.87 17.85 -14.36
C GLU A 133 1.53 16.76 -15.19
N ASP A 134 2.63 17.09 -15.89
CA ASP A 134 3.34 16.14 -16.77
C ASP A 134 3.94 14.98 -15.98
N SER A 135 4.28 15.19 -14.72
CA SER A 135 4.90 14.16 -13.86
C SER A 135 3.94 13.08 -13.38
N LYS A 136 2.66 13.17 -13.73
CA LYS A 136 1.63 12.23 -13.23
C LYS A 136 0.88 11.53 -14.35
#